data_31c546f0752e3c414d6501cc4773de41
#
_entry.id   31c546f0752e3c414d6501cc4773de41
#
_cell.length_a   1.000
_cell.length_b   1.000
_cell.length_c   1.000
_cell.angle_alpha   90.00
_cell.angle_beta   90.00
_cell.angle_gamma   90.00
#
_symmetry.space_group_name_H-M   'P 1'
#
loop_
_entity.id
_entity.type
_entity.pdbx_description
1 polymer ?
#
loop_
_entity_poly.entity_id
_entity_poly.type
_entity_poly.pdbx_seq_one_letter_code
_entity_poly.pdbx_strand_id
1 'polypeptide(L)'
;MAPENSDDAGSSMRWLPLAAGGALAVGGFLVGQWSAAVDSIPHDVAAEDITAEQMEAALNQVIRVPLAFERSREMIRLLERLTPENIEGALQVVADNRERWDPVDLQLLTSAWTAMDPIAAANETRTWTPEVRREVAFRMVIREWAAGERQLEAVDYVQSISDDRLFALAGGPLIRGWALSGEADYALEMARRLWDSRSRLDVVDGYCRGVLQTEGPDRLLALVREVDPALADPFDQRLVRVGLIVAAPLRPAEAAALASELLSEAGEREGIFEPVFSRVAASWQETGFAAPADWLATLPAVRGRNAALVGLLRDWRAQAPTEMAAWFEASALDASLKEDLRRALAARKRARGEAS
;
A
#
# COMPACT_ATOMS: atom_id res chain seq x y z
N MET A 1 12.81 59.83 28.72
CA MET A 1 11.62 59.75 27.89
C MET A 1 11.79 58.50 27.02
N ALA A 2 11.24 57.38 27.46
CA ALA A 2 11.10 56.16 26.67
C ALA A 2 9.90 56.31 25.74
N PRO A 3 9.82 55.52 24.66
CA PRO A 3 8.93 54.35 24.69
C PRO A 3 9.61 53.13 24.07
N GLU A 4 9.39 52.03 24.65
CA GLU A 4 8.28 51.06 24.54
C GLU A 4 8.50 49.99 23.44
N ASN A 5 8.66 48.82 23.94
CA ASN A 5 8.69 47.53 23.29
C ASN A 5 7.42 47.24 22.46
N SER A 6 7.60 46.51 21.37
CA SER A 6 6.58 45.59 20.93
C SER A 6 7.24 44.28 20.52
N ASP A 7 7.00 43.27 21.36
CA ASP A 7 7.25 41.85 21.11
C ASP A 7 6.42 41.40 19.92
N ASP A 8 7.07 40.89 18.91
CA ASP A 8 6.42 40.11 17.83
C ASP A 8 6.83 38.66 17.95
N ALA A 9 5.97 37.90 18.63
CA ALA A 9 6.10 36.49 18.83
C ALA A 9 5.72 35.75 17.51
N GLY A 10 6.68 35.57 16.65
CA GLY A 10 6.57 34.71 15.45
C GLY A 10 6.36 33.26 15.83
N SER A 11 5.10 32.84 15.86
CA SER A 11 4.67 31.46 15.97
C SER A 11 5.15 30.66 14.75
N SER A 12 6.28 29.99 14.86
CA SER A 12 6.76 29.02 13.90
C SER A 12 5.94 27.74 14.00
N MET A 13 4.92 27.64 13.17
CA MET A 13 4.09 26.45 12.96
C MET A 13 4.96 25.37 12.34
N ARG A 14 5.45 24.45 13.18
CA ARG A 14 6.19 23.25 12.78
C ARG A 14 5.24 22.30 12.07
N TRP A 15 5.34 22.22 10.77
CA TRP A 15 4.74 21.14 9.97
C TRP A 15 5.45 19.84 10.30
N LEU A 16 4.77 18.97 11.04
CA LEU A 16 5.12 17.55 11.15
C LEU A 16 4.76 16.87 9.82
N PRO A 17 5.65 16.08 9.21
CA PRO A 17 5.26 15.24 8.11
C PRO A 17 4.35 14.12 8.65
N LEU A 18 3.06 14.23 8.41
CA LEU A 18 2.11 13.13 8.58
C LEU A 18 2.55 11.99 7.67
N ALA A 19 2.90 10.87 8.29
CA ALA A 19 3.24 9.63 7.61
C ALA A 19 2.03 9.16 6.79
N ALA A 20 2.12 9.30 5.48
CA ALA A 20 1.09 8.91 4.51
C ALA A 20 0.90 7.38 4.40
N GLY A 21 1.48 6.60 5.31
CA GLY A 21 1.42 5.13 5.29
C GLY A 21 0.20 4.52 5.99
N GLY A 22 -0.43 5.24 6.95
CA GLY A 22 -1.49 4.65 7.79
C GLY A 22 -2.88 4.66 7.17
N ALA A 23 -3.17 5.58 6.26
CA ALA A 23 -4.53 5.76 5.74
C ALA A 23 -4.99 4.68 4.74
N LEU A 24 -4.06 3.99 4.06
CA LEU A 24 -4.40 2.95 3.09
C LEU A 24 -4.76 1.59 3.73
N ALA A 25 -4.27 1.32 4.95
CA ALA A 25 -4.59 0.07 5.66
C ALA A 25 -6.02 0.08 6.23
N VAL A 26 -6.51 1.24 6.68
CA VAL A 26 -7.86 1.37 7.28
C VAL A 26 -8.96 1.28 6.21
N GLY A 27 -8.73 1.83 5.01
CA GLY A 27 -9.69 1.75 3.91
C GLY A 27 -9.94 0.32 3.42
N GLY A 28 -8.89 -0.52 3.37
CA GLY A 28 -9.01 -1.91 2.93
C GLY A 28 -9.76 -2.81 3.92
N PHE A 29 -9.64 -2.55 5.23
CA PHE A 29 -10.31 -3.34 6.27
C PHE A 29 -11.82 -3.09 6.30
N LEU A 30 -12.26 -1.86 6.02
CA LEU A 30 -13.68 -1.52 5.99
C LEU A 30 -14.42 -2.17 4.80
N VAL A 31 -13.75 -2.29 3.63
CA VAL A 31 -14.38 -2.89 2.44
C VAL A 31 -14.50 -4.42 2.55
N GLY A 32 -13.51 -5.10 3.13
CA GLY A 32 -13.56 -6.55 3.33
C GLY A 32 -14.65 -6.99 4.34
N GLN A 33 -14.93 -6.18 5.35
CA GLN A 33 -16.05 -6.43 6.27
C GLN A 33 -17.42 -6.07 5.66
N TRP A 34 -17.43 -5.22 4.65
CA TRP A 34 -18.66 -4.79 4.01
C TRP A 34 -19.30 -5.90 3.15
N SER A 35 -18.50 -6.68 2.43
CA SER A 35 -19.00 -7.85 1.69
C SER A 35 -19.73 -8.87 2.58
N ALA A 36 -19.27 -9.04 3.84
CA ALA A 36 -19.92 -9.95 4.79
C ALA A 36 -21.15 -9.33 5.51
N ALA A 37 -21.25 -7.99 5.53
CA ALA A 37 -22.34 -7.29 6.20
C ALA A 37 -23.56 -7.03 5.29
N VAL A 38 -23.35 -7.02 3.97
CA VAL A 38 -24.43 -6.78 2.99
C VAL A 38 -25.45 -7.91 2.97
N ASP A 39 -25.03 -9.16 3.28
CA ASP A 39 -25.96 -10.31 3.37
C ASP A 39 -26.92 -10.27 4.57
N SER A 40 -26.78 -9.31 5.50
CA SER A 40 -27.56 -9.24 6.72
C SER A 40 -28.54 -8.08 6.84
N ILE A 41 -28.63 -7.21 5.82
CA ILE A 41 -29.59 -6.10 5.81
C ILE A 41 -30.89 -6.58 5.18
N PRO A 42 -32.06 -6.47 5.87
CA PRO A 42 -33.34 -6.82 5.25
C PRO A 42 -33.61 -5.90 4.05
N HIS A 43 -33.70 -6.48 2.86
CA HIS A 43 -34.02 -5.79 1.60
C HIS A 43 -35.50 -5.37 1.46
N ASP A 44 -36.15 -5.01 2.55
CA ASP A 44 -37.61 -4.83 2.56
C ASP A 44 -38.08 -3.36 2.69
N VAL A 45 -37.36 -2.45 2.04
CA VAL A 45 -37.91 -1.14 1.70
C VAL A 45 -37.73 -1.01 0.18
N ALA A 46 -38.85 -1.08 -0.57
CA ALA A 46 -38.86 -0.75 -1.98
C ALA A 46 -38.27 0.67 -2.14
N ALA A 47 -36.99 0.74 -2.48
CA ALA A 47 -36.34 2.01 -2.76
C ALA A 47 -36.99 2.55 -4.02
N GLU A 48 -37.67 3.71 -3.93
CA GLU A 48 -38.17 4.40 -5.12
C GLU A 48 -36.97 4.60 -6.06
N ASP A 49 -37.13 4.13 -7.31
CA ASP A 49 -36.13 4.32 -8.36
C ASP A 49 -35.89 5.82 -8.54
N ILE A 50 -34.65 6.25 -8.39
CA ILE A 50 -34.26 7.65 -8.65
C ILE A 50 -33.79 7.79 -10.08
N THR A 51 -34.12 8.92 -10.72
CA THR A 51 -33.66 9.22 -12.09
C THR A 51 -32.17 9.62 -12.08
N ALA A 52 -31.56 9.69 -13.28
CA ALA A 52 -30.19 10.15 -13.41
C ALA A 52 -30.00 11.59 -12.88
N GLU A 53 -30.94 12.50 -13.14
CA GLU A 53 -30.91 13.88 -12.65
C GLU A 53 -31.04 13.96 -11.12
N GLN A 54 -31.84 13.07 -10.52
CA GLN A 54 -31.98 12.98 -9.06
C GLN A 54 -30.72 12.42 -8.43
N MET A 55 -30.08 11.42 -9.06
CA MET A 55 -28.79 10.88 -8.63
C MET A 55 -27.70 11.94 -8.69
N GLU A 56 -27.62 12.69 -9.79
CA GLU A 56 -26.69 13.82 -9.96
C GLU A 56 -26.87 14.87 -8.87
N ALA A 57 -28.12 15.33 -8.66
CA ALA A 57 -28.43 16.33 -7.65
C ALA A 57 -28.07 15.88 -6.23
N ALA A 58 -28.39 14.62 -5.88
CA ALA A 58 -28.12 14.04 -4.58
C ALA A 58 -26.59 13.88 -4.35
N LEU A 59 -25.83 13.35 -5.31
CA LEU A 59 -24.39 13.23 -5.22
C LEU A 59 -23.69 14.59 -5.08
N ASN A 60 -24.15 15.61 -5.85
CA ASN A 60 -23.63 16.97 -5.71
C ASN A 60 -23.86 17.58 -4.32
N GLN A 61 -24.86 17.12 -3.57
CA GLN A 61 -25.04 17.49 -2.16
C GLN A 61 -24.10 16.71 -1.25
N VAL A 62 -24.01 15.40 -1.44
CA VAL A 62 -23.19 14.50 -0.61
C VAL A 62 -21.71 14.87 -0.65
N ILE A 63 -21.12 15.13 -1.82
CA ILE A 63 -19.70 15.50 -1.95
C ILE A 63 -19.34 16.83 -1.26
N ARG A 64 -20.32 17.65 -0.91
CA ARG A 64 -20.14 18.92 -0.17
C ARG A 64 -20.21 18.76 1.35
N VAL A 65 -20.56 17.59 1.86
CA VAL A 65 -20.60 17.30 3.30
C VAL A 65 -19.17 17.37 3.84
N PRO A 66 -18.88 18.27 4.81
CA PRO A 66 -17.50 18.53 5.23
C PRO A 66 -16.90 17.41 6.07
N LEU A 67 -17.73 16.69 6.84
CA LEU A 67 -17.29 15.61 7.71
C LEU A 67 -17.17 14.30 6.90
N ALA A 68 -15.95 13.80 6.75
CA ALA A 68 -15.65 12.62 5.91
C ALA A 68 -16.51 11.41 6.28
N PHE A 69 -16.69 11.10 7.56
CA PHE A 69 -17.49 9.97 8.01
C PHE A 69 -18.98 10.10 7.63
N GLU A 70 -19.56 11.30 7.82
CA GLU A 70 -20.95 11.55 7.45
C GLU A 70 -21.13 11.50 5.93
N ARG A 71 -20.18 12.09 5.18
CA ARG A 71 -20.16 12.04 3.72
C ARG A 71 -20.12 10.60 3.20
N SER A 72 -19.21 9.76 3.70
CA SER A 72 -19.13 8.36 3.29
C SER A 72 -20.40 7.59 3.61
N ARG A 73 -21.04 7.83 4.77
CA ARG A 73 -22.28 7.19 5.14
C ARG A 73 -23.43 7.59 4.20
N GLU A 74 -23.57 8.87 3.87
CA GLU A 74 -24.60 9.33 2.92
C GLU A 74 -24.29 8.85 1.50
N MET A 75 -23.00 8.80 1.12
CA MET A 75 -22.57 8.24 -0.16
C MET A 75 -22.99 6.77 -0.29
N ILE A 76 -22.72 5.93 0.71
CA ILE A 76 -23.09 4.51 0.72
C ILE A 76 -24.61 4.37 0.51
N ARG A 77 -25.43 5.07 1.31
CA ARG A 77 -26.89 5.02 1.19
C ARG A 77 -27.41 5.42 -0.19
N LEU A 78 -26.76 6.39 -0.81
CA LEU A 78 -27.13 6.82 -2.15
C LEU A 78 -26.72 5.81 -3.21
N LEU A 79 -25.51 5.23 -3.08
CA LEU A 79 -24.97 4.24 -4.01
C LEU A 79 -25.70 2.88 -3.92
N GLU A 80 -26.39 2.55 -2.82
CA GLU A 80 -27.31 1.42 -2.73
C GLU A 80 -28.48 1.53 -3.71
N ARG A 81 -28.75 2.73 -4.22
CA ARG A 81 -29.80 3.04 -5.20
C ARG A 81 -29.24 3.21 -6.62
N LEU A 82 -27.97 2.87 -6.84
CA LEU A 82 -27.34 2.95 -8.15
C LEU A 82 -27.90 1.86 -9.05
N THR A 83 -28.31 2.25 -10.25
CA THR A 83 -28.82 1.34 -11.28
C THR A 83 -28.21 1.67 -12.63
N PRO A 84 -28.35 0.78 -13.65
CA PRO A 84 -27.89 1.09 -15.01
C PRO A 84 -28.51 2.33 -15.61
N GLU A 85 -29.76 2.66 -15.18
CA GLU A 85 -30.53 3.78 -15.70
C GLU A 85 -30.11 5.13 -15.11
N ASN A 86 -29.51 5.13 -13.89
CA ASN A 86 -29.13 6.37 -13.19
C ASN A 86 -27.63 6.60 -13.02
N ILE A 87 -26.79 5.64 -13.43
CA ILE A 87 -25.30 5.75 -13.33
C ILE A 87 -24.77 6.98 -14.07
N GLU A 88 -25.39 7.37 -15.19
CA GLU A 88 -24.95 8.53 -15.97
C GLU A 88 -24.96 9.81 -15.15
N GLY A 89 -25.96 10.00 -14.27
CA GLY A 89 -26.00 11.12 -13.33
C GLY A 89 -24.83 11.13 -12.37
N ALA A 90 -24.41 9.95 -11.87
CA ALA A 90 -23.24 9.83 -11.01
C ALA A 90 -21.93 10.17 -11.76
N LEU A 91 -21.80 9.71 -13.00
CA LEU A 91 -20.63 9.98 -13.85
C LEU A 91 -20.51 11.46 -14.21
N GLN A 92 -21.66 12.14 -14.44
CA GLN A 92 -21.68 13.58 -14.68
C GLN A 92 -21.12 14.35 -13.48
N VAL A 93 -21.47 13.95 -12.24
CA VAL A 93 -20.90 14.57 -11.03
C VAL A 93 -19.38 14.37 -10.94
N VAL A 94 -18.88 13.18 -11.33
CA VAL A 94 -17.43 12.92 -11.40
C VAL A 94 -16.75 13.84 -12.40
N ALA A 95 -17.37 14.03 -13.56
CA ALA A 95 -16.82 14.88 -14.62
C ALA A 95 -16.78 16.37 -14.22
N ASP A 96 -17.85 16.85 -13.59
CA ASP A 96 -18.01 18.28 -13.24
C ASP A 96 -17.21 18.69 -11.99
N ASN A 97 -16.97 17.76 -11.07
CA ASN A 97 -16.33 18.05 -9.79
C ASN A 97 -14.92 17.43 -9.67
N ARG A 98 -14.14 17.41 -10.73
CA ARG A 98 -12.85 16.70 -10.86
C ARG A 98 -11.88 16.91 -9.70
N GLU A 99 -11.90 18.08 -9.05
CA GLU A 99 -10.96 18.42 -7.97
C GLU A 99 -11.51 18.11 -6.56
N ARG A 100 -12.80 17.80 -6.45
CA ARG A 100 -13.47 17.65 -5.14
C ARG A 100 -13.62 16.20 -4.68
N TRP A 101 -13.42 15.22 -5.55
CA TRP A 101 -13.56 13.83 -5.20
C TRP A 101 -12.42 13.38 -4.28
N ASP A 102 -12.80 12.98 -3.08
CA ASP A 102 -11.92 12.25 -2.18
C ASP A 102 -11.63 10.85 -2.75
N PRO A 103 -10.43 10.28 -2.60
CA PRO A 103 -10.15 8.91 -3.02
C PRO A 103 -11.11 7.86 -2.44
N VAL A 104 -11.62 8.06 -1.21
CA VAL A 104 -12.60 7.16 -0.59
C VAL A 104 -13.95 7.24 -1.29
N ASP A 105 -14.42 8.46 -1.58
CA ASP A 105 -15.70 8.66 -2.28
C ASP A 105 -15.65 8.04 -3.68
N LEU A 106 -14.52 8.21 -4.38
CA LEU A 106 -14.29 7.61 -5.69
C LEU A 106 -14.27 6.08 -5.60
N GLN A 107 -13.65 5.52 -4.56
CA GLN A 107 -13.64 4.09 -4.32
C GLN A 107 -15.06 3.55 -4.10
N LEU A 108 -15.88 4.21 -3.28
CA LEU A 108 -17.26 3.78 -3.03
C LEU A 108 -18.07 3.73 -4.33
N LEU A 109 -18.00 4.80 -5.14
CA LEU A 109 -18.70 4.84 -6.43
C LEU A 109 -18.21 3.73 -7.38
N THR A 110 -16.89 3.58 -7.55
CA THR A 110 -16.34 2.57 -8.45
C THR A 110 -16.66 1.15 -7.97
N SER A 111 -16.66 0.89 -6.66
CA SER A 111 -17.05 -0.42 -6.11
C SER A 111 -18.52 -0.73 -6.38
N ALA A 112 -19.43 0.21 -6.11
CA ALA A 112 -20.86 0.02 -6.38
C ALA A 112 -21.13 -0.21 -7.87
N TRP A 113 -20.48 0.56 -8.73
CA TRP A 113 -20.63 0.41 -10.18
C TRP A 113 -20.05 -0.92 -10.68
N THR A 114 -18.89 -1.33 -10.18
CA THR A 114 -18.25 -2.61 -10.54
C THR A 114 -19.13 -3.80 -10.17
N ALA A 115 -19.80 -3.75 -9.01
CA ALA A 115 -20.73 -4.79 -8.59
C ALA A 115 -21.92 -4.91 -9.57
N MET A 116 -22.35 -3.80 -10.17
CA MET A 116 -23.46 -3.74 -11.12
C MET A 116 -23.02 -4.12 -12.54
N ASP A 117 -22.04 -3.43 -13.10
CA ASP A 117 -21.50 -3.65 -14.46
C ASP A 117 -19.97 -3.41 -14.51
N PRO A 118 -19.16 -4.44 -14.23
CA PRO A 118 -17.72 -4.31 -14.20
C PRO A 118 -17.11 -3.98 -15.56
N ILE A 119 -17.72 -4.43 -16.67
CA ILE A 119 -17.21 -4.16 -18.02
C ILE A 119 -17.41 -2.68 -18.37
N ALA A 120 -18.59 -2.13 -18.12
CA ALA A 120 -18.85 -0.71 -18.33
C ALA A 120 -17.95 0.14 -17.42
N ALA A 121 -17.82 -0.22 -16.14
CA ALA A 121 -16.95 0.47 -15.19
C ALA A 121 -15.48 0.48 -15.64
N ALA A 122 -14.95 -0.66 -16.10
CA ALA A 122 -13.58 -0.75 -16.58
C ALA A 122 -13.37 0.05 -17.88
N ASN A 123 -14.31 -0.02 -18.82
CA ASN A 123 -14.23 0.71 -20.09
C ASN A 123 -14.27 2.22 -19.91
N GLU A 124 -15.10 2.71 -19.01
CA GLU A 124 -15.25 4.13 -18.75
C GLU A 124 -14.04 4.68 -17.95
N THR A 125 -13.68 4.02 -16.85
CA THR A 125 -12.60 4.50 -15.99
C THR A 125 -11.26 4.59 -16.69
N ARG A 126 -10.98 3.74 -17.69
CA ARG A 126 -9.74 3.83 -18.50
C ARG A 126 -9.65 5.09 -19.37
N THR A 127 -10.75 5.81 -19.58
CA THR A 127 -10.79 7.04 -20.37
C THR A 127 -10.66 8.29 -19.51
N TRP A 128 -10.76 8.18 -18.20
CA TRP A 128 -10.81 9.32 -17.30
C TRP A 128 -9.55 10.20 -17.32
N THR A 129 -9.75 11.48 -17.03
CA THR A 129 -8.69 12.47 -16.87
C THR A 129 -8.84 13.20 -15.54
N PRO A 130 -7.77 13.60 -14.86
CA PRO A 130 -6.36 13.39 -15.21
C PRO A 130 -5.93 11.92 -15.04
N GLU A 131 -4.77 11.60 -15.61
CA GLU A 131 -4.20 10.24 -15.62
C GLU A 131 -4.15 9.56 -14.26
N VAL A 132 -3.76 10.27 -13.21
CA VAL A 132 -3.72 9.71 -11.83
C VAL A 132 -5.08 9.19 -11.39
N ARG A 133 -6.16 9.92 -11.68
CA ARG A 133 -7.53 9.47 -11.36
C ARG A 133 -7.91 8.23 -12.15
N ARG A 134 -7.59 8.22 -13.44
CA ARG A 134 -7.79 7.05 -14.31
C ARG A 134 -7.11 5.82 -13.73
N GLU A 135 -5.84 5.92 -13.38
CA GLU A 135 -5.07 4.81 -12.83
C GLU A 135 -5.68 4.28 -11.54
N VAL A 136 -6.05 5.18 -10.61
CA VAL A 136 -6.67 4.80 -9.33
C VAL A 136 -8.01 4.11 -9.55
N ALA A 137 -8.92 4.71 -10.31
CA ALA A 137 -10.26 4.18 -10.55
C ALA A 137 -10.22 2.84 -11.31
N PHE A 138 -9.43 2.77 -12.38
CA PHE A 138 -9.27 1.55 -13.17
C PHE A 138 -8.71 0.39 -12.33
N ARG A 139 -7.68 0.64 -11.51
CA ARG A 139 -7.13 -0.37 -10.58
C ARG A 139 -8.15 -0.83 -9.54
N MET A 140 -9.01 0.06 -9.06
CA MET A 140 -10.09 -0.28 -8.14
C MET A 140 -11.11 -1.20 -8.81
N VAL A 141 -11.59 -0.84 -10.00
CA VAL A 141 -12.55 -1.64 -10.77
C VAL A 141 -12.01 -3.05 -11.00
N ILE A 142 -10.79 -3.19 -11.51
CA ILE A 142 -10.19 -4.52 -11.78
C ILE A 142 -10.07 -5.35 -10.49
N ARG A 143 -9.68 -4.72 -9.38
CA ARG A 143 -9.57 -5.40 -8.09
C ARG A 143 -10.93 -5.88 -7.57
N GLU A 144 -11.94 -5.01 -7.57
CA GLU A 144 -13.28 -5.34 -7.08
C GLU A 144 -13.93 -6.42 -7.97
N TRP A 145 -13.76 -6.32 -9.29
CA TRP A 145 -14.24 -7.34 -10.22
C TRP A 145 -13.64 -8.71 -9.93
N ALA A 146 -12.32 -8.76 -9.75
CA ALA A 146 -11.61 -10.00 -9.45
C ALA A 146 -11.86 -10.52 -8.01
N ALA A 147 -12.32 -9.68 -7.09
CA ALA A 147 -12.72 -10.10 -5.75
C ALA A 147 -14.15 -10.65 -5.68
N GLY A 148 -14.99 -10.35 -6.68
CA GLY A 148 -16.36 -10.83 -6.78
C GLY A 148 -16.48 -12.25 -7.36
N GLU A 149 -17.68 -12.65 -7.75
CA GLU A 149 -17.97 -13.99 -8.28
C GLU A 149 -17.56 -14.20 -9.76
N ARG A 150 -17.11 -13.12 -10.43
CA ARG A 150 -16.83 -13.10 -11.88
C ARG A 150 -15.34 -12.99 -12.19
N GLN A 151 -14.48 -13.66 -11.41
CA GLN A 151 -13.02 -13.55 -11.50
C GLN A 151 -12.48 -13.92 -12.89
N LEU A 152 -12.99 -14.99 -13.50
CA LEU A 152 -12.54 -15.45 -14.82
C LEU A 152 -12.83 -14.41 -15.92
N GLU A 153 -13.98 -13.72 -15.83
CA GLU A 153 -14.29 -12.65 -16.76
C GLU A 153 -13.32 -11.46 -16.61
N ALA A 154 -12.91 -11.15 -15.37
CA ALA A 154 -11.90 -10.14 -15.11
C ALA A 154 -10.54 -10.51 -15.73
N VAL A 155 -10.15 -11.79 -15.67
CA VAL A 155 -8.94 -12.34 -16.33
C VAL A 155 -9.04 -12.16 -17.85
N ASP A 156 -10.14 -12.60 -18.46
CA ASP A 156 -10.34 -12.50 -19.89
C ASP A 156 -10.31 -11.05 -20.37
N TYR A 157 -10.97 -10.15 -19.62
CA TYR A 157 -10.92 -8.73 -19.90
C TYR A 157 -9.51 -8.17 -19.85
N VAL A 158 -8.76 -8.45 -18.77
CA VAL A 158 -7.38 -7.97 -18.62
C VAL A 158 -6.47 -8.50 -19.73
N GLN A 159 -6.62 -9.78 -20.09
CA GLN A 159 -5.85 -10.38 -21.20
C GLN A 159 -6.18 -9.75 -22.56
N SER A 160 -7.39 -9.26 -22.75
CA SER A 160 -7.81 -8.57 -23.98
C SER A 160 -7.23 -7.17 -24.13
N ILE A 161 -6.65 -6.58 -23.07
CA ILE A 161 -6.06 -5.24 -23.12
C ILE A 161 -4.82 -5.22 -24.01
N SER A 162 -4.89 -4.50 -25.10
CA SER A 162 -3.76 -4.34 -26.04
C SER A 162 -2.75 -3.27 -25.60
N ASP A 163 -3.17 -2.28 -24.82
CA ASP A 163 -2.31 -1.22 -24.28
C ASP A 163 -1.44 -1.78 -23.16
N ASP A 164 -0.11 -1.79 -23.35
CA ASP A 164 0.86 -2.35 -22.41
C ASP A 164 0.85 -1.66 -21.05
N ARG A 165 0.56 -0.36 -21.00
CA ARG A 165 0.50 0.39 -19.75
C ARG A 165 -0.74 0.03 -18.95
N LEU A 166 -1.90 0.00 -19.59
CA LEU A 166 -3.15 -0.41 -18.94
C LEU A 166 -3.09 -1.86 -18.48
N PHE A 167 -2.52 -2.75 -19.30
CA PHE A 167 -2.28 -4.14 -18.92
C PHE A 167 -1.40 -4.24 -17.66
N ALA A 168 -0.29 -3.51 -17.62
CA ALA A 168 0.59 -3.49 -16.46
C ALA A 168 -0.09 -2.92 -15.21
N LEU A 169 -0.97 -1.92 -15.38
CA LEU A 169 -1.77 -1.38 -14.28
C LEU A 169 -2.81 -2.36 -13.74
N ALA A 170 -3.31 -3.27 -14.57
CA ALA A 170 -4.37 -4.21 -14.22
C ALA A 170 -3.86 -5.45 -13.49
N GLY A 171 -2.66 -5.94 -13.80
CA GLY A 171 -2.15 -7.23 -13.32
C GLY A 171 -2.12 -7.37 -11.79
N GLY A 172 -1.54 -6.42 -11.09
CA GLY A 172 -1.50 -6.44 -9.62
C GLY A 172 -2.88 -6.38 -8.96
N PRO A 173 -3.76 -5.44 -9.33
CA PRO A 173 -5.13 -5.39 -8.87
C PRO A 173 -5.93 -6.66 -9.13
N LEU A 174 -5.81 -7.27 -10.32
CA LEU A 174 -6.44 -8.55 -10.66
C LEU A 174 -6.07 -9.64 -9.66
N ILE A 175 -4.77 -9.85 -9.45
CA ILE A 175 -4.27 -10.87 -8.52
C ILE A 175 -4.65 -10.55 -7.08
N ARG A 176 -4.61 -9.29 -6.68
CA ARG A 176 -5.04 -8.87 -5.34
C ARG A 176 -6.53 -9.15 -5.13
N GLY A 177 -7.38 -8.82 -6.09
CA GLY A 177 -8.81 -9.11 -6.02
C GLY A 177 -9.07 -10.59 -5.88
N TRP A 178 -8.40 -11.41 -6.67
CA TRP A 178 -8.55 -12.87 -6.58
C TRP A 178 -8.11 -13.42 -5.23
N ALA A 179 -6.98 -12.98 -4.69
CA ALA A 179 -6.57 -13.38 -3.34
C ALA A 179 -7.57 -12.91 -2.25
N LEU A 180 -8.27 -11.78 -2.48
CA LEU A 180 -9.33 -11.28 -1.57
C LEU A 180 -10.59 -12.15 -1.59
N SER A 181 -10.87 -12.91 -2.65
CA SER A 181 -12.01 -13.85 -2.69
C SER A 181 -11.82 -15.10 -1.83
N GLY A 182 -10.64 -15.27 -1.21
CA GLY A 182 -10.29 -16.45 -0.42
C GLY A 182 -9.63 -17.58 -1.22
N GLU A 183 -9.37 -17.38 -2.50
CA GLU A 183 -8.76 -18.37 -3.40
C GLU A 183 -7.25 -18.09 -3.59
N ALA A 184 -6.50 -17.97 -2.49
CA ALA A 184 -5.09 -17.59 -2.51
C ALA A 184 -4.21 -18.50 -3.36
N ASP A 185 -4.47 -19.81 -3.38
CA ASP A 185 -3.69 -20.77 -4.17
C ASP A 185 -3.88 -20.55 -5.68
N TYR A 186 -5.11 -20.30 -6.13
CA TYR A 186 -5.40 -19.95 -7.52
C TYR A 186 -4.82 -18.59 -7.89
N ALA A 187 -4.88 -17.62 -6.97
CA ALA A 187 -4.26 -16.31 -7.17
C ALA A 187 -2.75 -16.44 -7.35
N LEU A 188 -2.08 -17.33 -6.60
CA LEU A 188 -0.65 -17.61 -6.76
C LEU A 188 -0.34 -18.23 -8.13
N GLU A 189 -1.12 -19.24 -8.56
CA GLU A 189 -0.94 -19.88 -9.86
C GLU A 189 -1.11 -18.85 -10.99
N MET A 190 -2.14 -18.03 -10.92
CA MET A 190 -2.38 -16.96 -11.89
C MET A 190 -1.27 -15.90 -11.86
N ALA A 191 -0.77 -15.53 -10.68
CA ALA A 191 0.35 -14.60 -10.55
C ALA A 191 1.61 -15.15 -11.24
N ARG A 192 1.90 -16.45 -11.12
CA ARG A 192 3.01 -17.11 -11.84
C ARG A 192 2.80 -17.07 -13.35
N ARG A 193 1.59 -17.35 -13.85
CA ARG A 193 1.27 -17.28 -15.28
C ARG A 193 1.42 -15.86 -15.84
N LEU A 194 0.96 -14.84 -15.10
CA LEU A 194 1.09 -13.44 -15.51
C LEU A 194 2.50 -12.89 -15.32
N TRP A 195 3.33 -13.50 -14.47
CA TRP A 195 4.71 -13.10 -14.24
C TRP A 195 5.56 -13.12 -15.51
N ASP A 196 5.33 -14.09 -16.39
CA ASP A 196 6.03 -14.21 -17.67
C ASP A 196 5.50 -13.22 -18.73
N SER A 197 4.45 -12.45 -18.37
CA SER A 197 3.83 -11.43 -19.20
C SER A 197 4.43 -10.03 -18.97
N ARG A 198 3.75 -9.03 -19.51
CA ARG A 198 4.13 -7.60 -19.41
C ARG A 198 3.99 -6.97 -18.01
N SER A 199 3.31 -7.63 -17.06
CA SER A 199 2.96 -7.06 -15.75
C SER A 199 3.77 -7.57 -14.55
N ARG A 200 4.97 -8.07 -14.80
CA ARG A 200 5.85 -8.77 -13.83
C ARG A 200 5.92 -8.18 -12.42
N LEU A 201 5.99 -6.86 -12.30
CA LEU A 201 6.32 -6.23 -11.02
C LEU A 201 5.14 -6.18 -10.05
N ASP A 202 3.93 -5.99 -10.56
CA ASP A 202 2.77 -5.69 -9.72
C ASP A 202 2.00 -6.94 -9.27
N VAL A 203 2.10 -8.06 -10.00
CA VAL A 203 1.35 -9.29 -9.67
C VAL A 203 1.75 -9.87 -8.32
N VAL A 204 3.04 -9.89 -8.00
CA VAL A 204 3.53 -10.41 -6.71
C VAL A 204 3.15 -9.47 -5.56
N ASP A 205 3.24 -8.15 -5.77
CA ASP A 205 2.79 -7.17 -4.76
C ASP A 205 1.27 -7.31 -4.53
N GLY A 206 0.50 -7.45 -5.61
CA GLY A 206 -0.95 -7.71 -5.53
C GLY A 206 -1.26 -8.96 -4.72
N TYR A 207 -0.61 -10.08 -5.01
CA TYR A 207 -0.75 -11.34 -4.29
C TYR A 207 -0.43 -11.19 -2.79
N CYS A 208 0.76 -10.70 -2.46
CA CYS A 208 1.17 -10.56 -1.05
C CYS A 208 0.21 -9.66 -0.25
N ARG A 209 -0.28 -8.57 -0.85
CA ARG A 209 -1.26 -7.68 -0.18
C ARG A 209 -2.63 -8.30 -0.06
N GLY A 210 -3.06 -9.11 -1.03
CA GLY A 210 -4.32 -9.85 -0.95
C GLY A 210 -4.28 -10.84 0.20
N VAL A 211 -3.27 -11.72 0.25
CA VAL A 211 -3.07 -12.69 1.34
C VAL A 211 -2.94 -11.99 2.70
N LEU A 212 -2.16 -10.90 2.78
CA LEU A 212 -2.04 -10.13 4.03
C LEU A 212 -3.42 -9.66 4.53
N GLN A 213 -4.28 -9.22 3.63
CA GLN A 213 -5.58 -8.66 3.98
C GLN A 213 -6.61 -9.73 4.38
N THR A 214 -6.57 -10.92 3.77
CA THR A 214 -7.52 -12.01 4.04
C THR A 214 -7.06 -12.97 5.12
N GLU A 215 -5.79 -13.37 5.08
CA GLU A 215 -5.25 -14.45 5.91
C GLU A 215 -4.25 -13.95 6.97
N GLY A 216 -3.86 -12.69 6.85
CA GLY A 216 -2.98 -12.02 7.80
C GLY A 216 -1.47 -12.22 7.55
N PRO A 217 -0.64 -11.56 8.39
CA PRO A 217 0.81 -11.56 8.21
C PRO A 217 1.45 -12.92 8.48
N ASP A 218 0.89 -13.72 9.37
CA ASP A 218 1.45 -15.02 9.76
C ASP A 218 1.37 -16.01 8.59
N ARG A 219 0.24 -16.02 7.85
CA ARG A 219 0.10 -16.83 6.64
C ARG A 219 1.04 -16.36 5.52
N LEU A 220 1.16 -15.04 5.35
CA LEU A 220 2.09 -14.50 4.36
C LEU A 220 3.55 -14.90 4.65
N LEU A 221 3.97 -14.83 5.91
CA LEU A 221 5.32 -15.28 6.32
C LEU A 221 5.48 -16.80 6.18
N ALA A 222 4.44 -17.59 6.42
CA ALA A 222 4.45 -19.03 6.17
C ALA A 222 4.66 -19.34 4.68
N LEU A 223 3.94 -18.66 3.79
CA LEU A 223 4.13 -18.79 2.33
C LEU A 223 5.55 -18.43 1.89
N VAL A 224 6.12 -17.37 2.45
CA VAL A 224 7.51 -17.00 2.17
C VAL A 224 8.49 -18.08 2.62
N ARG A 225 8.23 -18.74 3.75
CA ARG A 225 9.08 -19.84 4.25
C ARG A 225 8.98 -21.11 3.42
N GLU A 226 7.85 -21.34 2.75
CA GLU A 226 7.64 -22.49 1.86
C GLU A 226 8.39 -22.36 0.51
N VAL A 227 8.90 -21.16 0.19
CA VAL A 227 9.69 -20.92 -1.03
C VAL A 227 11.02 -21.68 -0.96
N ASP A 228 11.46 -22.24 -2.10
CA ASP A 228 12.78 -22.88 -2.21
C ASP A 228 13.89 -21.89 -1.78
N PRO A 229 14.65 -22.18 -0.71
CA PRO A 229 15.69 -21.30 -0.21
C PRO A 229 16.82 -21.06 -1.22
N ALA A 230 17.00 -21.96 -2.19
CA ALA A 230 17.96 -21.74 -3.28
C ALA A 230 17.59 -20.53 -4.16
N LEU A 231 16.34 -20.06 -4.11
CA LEU A 231 15.85 -18.88 -4.81
C LEU A 231 16.25 -18.85 -6.30
N ALA A 232 16.14 -20.01 -6.97
CA ALA A 232 16.53 -20.13 -8.37
C ALA A 232 15.56 -19.38 -9.30
N ASP A 233 14.26 -19.41 -8.97
CA ASP A 233 13.22 -18.77 -9.76
C ASP A 233 13.13 -17.26 -9.43
N PRO A 234 13.17 -16.38 -10.44
CA PRO A 234 12.97 -14.93 -10.23
C PRO A 234 11.61 -14.55 -9.64
N PHE A 235 10.54 -15.32 -9.87
CA PHE A 235 9.27 -15.11 -9.21
C PHE A 235 9.39 -15.34 -7.71
N ASP A 236 10.02 -16.44 -7.28
CA ASP A 236 10.23 -16.78 -5.88
C ASP A 236 11.12 -15.75 -5.18
N GLN A 237 12.18 -15.27 -5.84
CA GLN A 237 12.99 -14.15 -5.35
C GLN A 237 12.14 -12.91 -5.09
N ARG A 238 11.21 -12.61 -5.98
CA ARG A 238 10.32 -11.47 -5.84
C ARG A 238 9.31 -11.71 -4.73
N LEU A 239 8.76 -12.93 -4.61
CA LEU A 239 7.80 -13.31 -3.58
C LEU A 239 8.41 -13.18 -2.18
N VAL A 240 9.62 -13.70 -1.95
CA VAL A 240 10.35 -13.54 -0.69
C VAL A 240 10.54 -12.06 -0.36
N ARG A 241 11.09 -11.29 -1.30
CA ARG A 241 11.37 -9.88 -1.08
C ARG A 241 10.10 -9.09 -0.75
N VAL A 242 9.05 -9.22 -1.54
CA VAL A 242 7.80 -8.47 -1.36
C VAL A 242 7.04 -8.96 -0.13
N GLY A 243 6.97 -10.26 0.09
CA GLY A 243 6.28 -10.84 1.24
C GLY A 243 6.87 -10.36 2.57
N LEU A 244 8.20 -10.36 2.71
CA LEU A 244 8.87 -9.83 3.90
C LEU A 244 8.59 -8.33 4.09
N ILE A 245 8.67 -7.53 3.03
CA ILE A 245 8.41 -6.08 3.09
C ILE A 245 6.96 -5.78 3.46
N VAL A 246 6.01 -6.54 2.91
CA VAL A 246 4.56 -6.34 3.13
C VAL A 246 4.13 -6.81 4.52
N ALA A 247 4.75 -7.87 5.06
CA ALA A 247 4.47 -8.37 6.42
C ALA A 247 5.12 -7.50 7.52
N ALA A 248 6.27 -6.88 7.24
CA ALA A 248 7.08 -6.17 8.23
C ALA A 248 6.35 -5.09 9.06
N PRO A 249 5.41 -4.27 8.52
CA PRO A 249 4.68 -3.31 9.35
C PRO A 249 3.86 -3.93 10.48
N LEU A 250 3.42 -5.18 10.33
CA LEU A 250 2.59 -5.89 11.31
C LEU A 250 3.39 -6.91 12.14
N ARG A 251 4.46 -7.48 11.58
CA ARG A 251 5.31 -8.51 12.19
C ARG A 251 6.79 -8.25 11.92
N PRO A 252 7.35 -7.12 12.38
CA PRO A 252 8.72 -6.75 12.02
C PRO A 252 9.79 -7.73 12.54
N ALA A 253 9.63 -8.23 13.75
CA ALA A 253 10.59 -9.17 14.34
C ALA A 253 10.59 -10.52 13.62
N GLU A 254 9.40 -11.04 13.30
CA GLU A 254 9.23 -12.30 12.57
C GLU A 254 9.74 -12.18 11.12
N ALA A 255 9.47 -11.05 10.47
CA ALA A 255 9.98 -10.77 9.14
C ALA A 255 11.52 -10.67 9.12
N ALA A 256 12.12 -10.06 10.16
CA ALA A 256 13.56 -9.97 10.34
C ALA A 256 14.19 -11.35 10.58
N ALA A 257 13.57 -12.17 11.44
CA ALA A 257 14.05 -13.53 11.72
C ALA A 257 14.02 -14.39 10.45
N LEU A 258 12.91 -14.38 9.70
CA LEU A 258 12.78 -15.12 8.46
C LEU A 258 13.75 -14.60 7.37
N ALA A 259 13.97 -13.29 7.28
CA ALA A 259 14.96 -12.73 6.37
C ALA A 259 16.39 -13.23 6.70
N SER A 260 16.73 -13.37 7.97
CA SER A 260 18.03 -13.90 8.40
C SER A 260 18.18 -15.39 8.09
N GLU A 261 17.13 -16.18 8.31
CA GLU A 261 17.06 -17.60 7.98
C GLU A 261 17.31 -17.82 6.48
N LEU A 262 16.51 -17.20 5.63
CA LEU A 262 16.61 -17.33 4.17
C LEU A 262 17.92 -16.74 3.62
N LEU A 263 18.45 -15.67 4.21
CA LEU A 263 19.74 -15.11 3.82
C LEU A 263 20.88 -16.11 4.00
N SER A 264 20.85 -16.91 5.08
CA SER A 264 21.89 -17.91 5.36
C SER A 264 21.96 -19.02 4.30
N GLU A 265 20.87 -19.24 3.57
CA GLU A 265 20.72 -20.30 2.56
C GLU A 265 20.81 -19.77 1.12
N ALA A 266 20.63 -18.45 0.92
CA ALA A 266 20.54 -17.83 -0.41
C ALA A 266 21.88 -17.81 -1.19
N GLY A 267 23.03 -17.96 -0.54
CA GLY A 267 24.36 -17.99 -1.16
C GLY A 267 24.62 -16.73 -2.02
N GLU A 268 24.91 -16.91 -3.31
CA GLU A 268 25.22 -15.81 -4.25
C GLU A 268 24.01 -14.86 -4.49
N ARG A 269 22.81 -15.21 -4.03
CA ARG A 269 21.58 -14.41 -4.22
C ARG A 269 21.27 -13.47 -3.04
N GLU A 270 22.21 -13.27 -2.14
CA GLU A 270 22.07 -12.36 -0.98
C GLU A 270 21.57 -10.95 -1.36
N GLY A 271 21.87 -10.48 -2.57
CA GLY A 271 21.42 -9.18 -3.08
C GLY A 271 19.90 -8.97 -3.13
N ILE A 272 19.12 -10.06 -3.06
CA ILE A 272 17.65 -10.02 -3.01
C ILE A 272 17.18 -9.29 -1.75
N PHE A 273 17.94 -9.44 -0.64
CA PHE A 273 17.61 -8.91 0.68
C PHE A 273 17.98 -7.43 0.88
N GLU A 274 18.74 -6.82 -0.03
CA GLU A 274 19.18 -5.42 0.09
C GLU A 274 18.02 -4.45 0.40
N PRO A 275 16.89 -4.44 -0.35
CA PRO A 275 15.76 -3.58 -0.03
C PRO A 275 14.96 -4.05 1.21
N VAL A 276 15.03 -5.35 1.57
CA VAL A 276 14.34 -5.91 2.73
C VAL A 276 14.89 -5.33 4.01
N PHE A 277 16.23 -5.25 4.15
CA PHE A 277 16.87 -4.74 5.36
C PHE A 277 16.39 -3.34 5.74
N SER A 278 16.39 -2.42 4.78
CA SER A 278 15.96 -1.05 5.04
C SER A 278 14.46 -0.96 5.37
N ARG A 279 13.62 -1.74 4.69
CA ARG A 279 12.17 -1.69 4.87
C ARG A 279 11.73 -2.34 6.18
N VAL A 280 12.28 -3.50 6.52
CA VAL A 280 11.99 -4.18 7.79
C VAL A 280 12.49 -3.33 8.96
N ALA A 281 13.72 -2.81 8.91
CA ALA A 281 14.24 -1.93 9.95
C ALA A 281 13.40 -0.66 10.12
N ALA A 282 12.95 -0.02 9.03
CA ALA A 282 12.10 1.16 9.07
C ALA A 282 10.72 0.87 9.69
N SER A 283 10.12 -0.28 9.40
CA SER A 283 8.87 -0.70 10.03
C SER A 283 9.06 -1.02 11.52
N TRP A 284 10.18 -1.62 11.87
CA TRP A 284 10.47 -2.02 13.26
C TRP A 284 10.82 -0.83 14.16
N GLN A 285 11.45 0.21 13.63
CA GLN A 285 11.83 1.40 14.41
C GLN A 285 10.64 2.13 15.05
N GLU A 286 9.41 1.91 14.57
CA GLU A 286 8.20 2.47 15.18
C GLU A 286 7.99 1.97 16.62
N THR A 287 8.54 0.80 16.96
CA THR A 287 8.52 0.22 18.32
C THR A 287 9.81 0.49 19.12
N GLY A 288 10.83 1.09 18.50
CA GLY A 288 12.12 1.43 19.07
C GLY A 288 13.29 1.11 18.12
N PHE A 289 14.41 1.79 18.32
CA PHE A 289 15.56 1.68 17.42
C PHE A 289 16.54 0.56 17.76
N ALA A 290 16.62 0.15 19.02
CA ALA A 290 17.65 -0.80 19.46
C ALA A 290 17.47 -2.18 18.80
N ALA A 291 16.29 -2.75 18.83
CA ALA A 291 16.03 -4.08 18.30
C ALA A 291 16.34 -4.21 16.78
N PRO A 292 15.89 -3.31 15.90
CA PRO A 292 16.30 -3.38 14.50
C PRO A 292 17.79 -3.10 14.28
N ALA A 293 18.44 -2.29 15.12
CA ALA A 293 19.89 -2.06 15.05
C ALA A 293 20.68 -3.31 15.46
N ASP A 294 20.26 -4.00 16.51
CA ASP A 294 20.84 -5.28 16.95
C ASP A 294 20.67 -6.33 15.85
N TRP A 295 19.48 -6.45 15.28
CA TRP A 295 19.24 -7.36 14.15
C TRP A 295 20.19 -7.09 12.99
N LEU A 296 20.28 -5.84 12.51
CA LEU A 296 21.17 -5.48 11.41
C LEU A 296 22.66 -5.72 11.76
N ALA A 297 23.03 -5.54 13.03
CA ALA A 297 24.40 -5.79 13.50
C ALA A 297 24.78 -7.28 13.48
N THR A 298 23.80 -8.19 13.69
CA THR A 298 24.04 -9.66 13.65
C THR A 298 24.14 -10.24 12.25
N LEU A 299 23.63 -9.54 11.24
CA LEU A 299 23.70 -10.01 9.85
C LEU A 299 25.14 -10.08 9.34
N PRO A 300 25.45 -11.02 8.42
CA PRO A 300 26.76 -11.06 7.77
C PRO A 300 27.03 -9.78 6.96
N ALA A 301 28.26 -9.60 6.51
CA ALA A 301 28.68 -8.44 5.72
C ALA A 301 28.15 -8.53 4.28
N VAL A 302 26.81 -8.43 4.14
CA VAL A 302 26.11 -8.51 2.86
C VAL A 302 25.76 -7.12 2.33
N ARG A 303 25.49 -7.07 1.02
CA ARG A 303 25.10 -5.84 0.34
C ARG A 303 23.79 -5.27 0.95
N GLY A 304 23.77 -3.95 1.17
CA GLY A 304 22.60 -3.24 1.71
C GLY A 304 22.52 -3.18 3.23
N ARG A 305 23.11 -4.15 3.98
CA ARG A 305 23.13 -4.13 5.46
C ARG A 305 23.65 -2.81 6.03
N ASN A 306 24.83 -2.40 5.59
CA ASN A 306 25.47 -1.19 6.10
C ASN A 306 24.66 0.08 5.75
N ALA A 307 24.06 0.11 4.56
CA ALA A 307 23.17 1.22 4.15
C ALA A 307 21.92 1.31 5.03
N ALA A 308 21.29 0.18 5.32
CA ALA A 308 20.16 0.09 6.23
C ALA A 308 20.52 0.55 7.65
N LEU A 309 21.66 0.08 8.17
CA LEU A 309 22.15 0.47 9.49
C LEU A 309 22.48 1.98 9.57
N VAL A 310 23.12 2.55 8.55
CA VAL A 310 23.37 3.99 8.47
C VAL A 310 22.06 4.79 8.44
N GLY A 311 21.06 4.34 7.70
CA GLY A 311 19.72 4.95 7.67
C GLY A 311 19.08 4.98 9.05
N LEU A 312 18.98 3.81 9.67
CA LEU A 312 18.42 3.63 11.01
C LEU A 312 19.14 4.47 12.08
N LEU A 313 20.46 4.44 12.11
CA LEU A 313 21.26 5.20 13.08
C LEU A 313 21.15 6.73 12.89
N ARG A 314 20.91 7.19 11.68
CA ARG A 314 20.60 8.61 11.42
C ARG A 314 19.30 9.04 12.04
N ASP A 315 18.25 8.24 11.82
CA ASP A 315 16.91 8.52 12.34
C ASP A 315 16.92 8.45 13.87
N TRP A 316 17.60 7.45 14.44
CA TRP A 316 17.80 7.31 15.88
C TRP A 316 18.55 8.51 16.46
N ARG A 317 19.66 8.92 15.85
CA ARG A 317 20.43 10.09 16.29
C ARG A 317 19.62 11.38 16.25
N ALA A 318 18.69 11.51 15.32
CA ALA A 318 17.83 12.68 15.23
C ALA A 318 16.78 12.73 16.35
N GLN A 319 16.34 11.58 16.85
CA GLN A 319 15.30 11.46 17.86
C GLN A 319 15.88 11.31 19.29
N ALA A 320 16.86 10.43 19.47
CA ALA A 320 17.45 10.07 20.75
C ALA A 320 18.98 9.93 20.66
N PRO A 321 19.74 11.03 20.51
CA PRO A 321 21.20 11.00 20.24
C PRO A 321 22.01 10.31 21.32
N THR A 322 21.64 10.46 22.60
CA THR A 322 22.36 9.87 23.73
C THR A 322 22.19 8.35 23.75
N GLU A 323 20.98 7.86 23.53
CA GLU A 323 20.69 6.42 23.49
C GLU A 323 21.40 5.75 22.31
N MET A 324 21.36 6.39 21.13
CA MET A 324 22.08 5.91 19.95
C MET A 324 23.57 5.81 20.22
N ALA A 325 24.19 6.84 20.85
CA ALA A 325 25.60 6.82 21.15
C ALA A 325 25.97 5.70 22.15
N ALA A 326 25.17 5.51 23.19
CA ALA A 326 25.36 4.42 24.15
C ALA A 326 25.28 3.04 23.49
N TRP A 327 24.23 2.81 22.67
CA TRP A 327 24.11 1.57 21.90
C TRP A 327 25.31 1.36 20.97
N PHE A 328 25.71 2.40 20.23
CA PHE A 328 26.79 2.31 19.25
C PHE A 328 28.13 1.88 19.89
N GLU A 329 28.46 2.42 21.06
CA GLU A 329 29.67 2.03 21.77
C GLU A 329 29.57 0.62 22.37
N ALA A 330 28.42 0.24 22.92
CA ALA A 330 28.16 -1.09 23.50
C ALA A 330 27.98 -2.21 22.46
N SER A 331 27.62 -1.87 21.21
CA SER A 331 27.32 -2.85 20.17
C SER A 331 28.48 -3.76 19.83
N ALA A 332 28.18 -5.02 19.46
CA ALA A 332 29.19 -6.03 19.05
C ALA A 332 29.73 -5.81 17.61
N LEU A 333 29.47 -4.65 17.00
CA LEU A 333 30.01 -4.31 15.69
C LEU A 333 31.55 -4.29 15.73
N ASP A 334 32.20 -4.85 14.69
CA ASP A 334 33.64 -4.79 14.60
C ASP A 334 34.16 -3.35 14.44
N ALA A 335 35.43 -3.13 14.81
CA ALA A 335 36.05 -1.80 14.84
C ALA A 335 36.05 -1.13 13.45
N SER A 336 36.27 -1.91 12.38
CA SER A 336 36.28 -1.40 11.00
C SER A 336 34.89 -0.89 10.61
N LEU A 337 33.85 -1.67 10.88
CA LEU A 337 32.49 -1.28 10.59
C LEU A 337 32.05 -0.05 11.43
N LYS A 338 32.40 0.01 12.71
CA LYS A 338 32.17 1.21 13.53
C LYS A 338 32.80 2.46 12.93
N GLU A 339 34.00 2.36 12.40
CA GLU A 339 34.70 3.49 11.78
C GLU A 339 34.03 3.89 10.44
N ASP A 340 33.62 2.92 9.62
CA ASP A 340 32.87 3.17 8.39
C ASP A 340 31.53 3.85 8.66
N LEU A 341 30.79 3.38 9.65
CA LEU A 341 29.53 3.99 10.08
C LEU A 341 29.72 5.42 10.61
N ARG A 342 30.77 5.67 11.43
CA ARG A 342 31.09 7.04 11.90
C ARG A 342 31.35 7.96 10.72
N ARG A 343 32.14 7.54 9.74
CA ARG A 343 32.41 8.32 8.51
C ARG A 343 31.15 8.61 7.72
N ALA A 344 30.31 7.59 7.50
CA ALA A 344 29.05 7.73 6.78
C ALA A 344 28.03 8.65 7.49
N LEU A 345 27.98 8.60 8.82
CA LEU A 345 27.15 9.47 9.63
C LEU A 345 27.66 10.94 9.66
N ALA A 346 28.97 11.16 9.50
CA ALA A 346 29.59 12.49 9.47
C ALA A 346 29.51 13.15 8.08
N ALA A 347 29.55 12.41 6.98
CA ALA A 347 29.67 12.91 5.62
C ALA A 347 28.52 13.87 5.22
N ARG A 348 27.30 13.61 5.65
CA ARG A 348 26.12 14.43 5.28
C ARG A 348 25.96 15.72 6.09
N LYS A 349 26.72 15.87 7.20
CA LYS A 349 26.72 17.11 7.98
C LYS A 349 27.46 18.21 7.22
N ARG A 350 28.48 17.86 6.43
CA ARG A 350 29.23 18.78 5.56
C ARG A 350 28.40 19.25 4.36
N ALA A 351 27.68 18.33 3.70
CA ALA A 351 26.84 18.67 2.56
C ALA A 351 25.64 19.57 2.90
N ARG A 352 25.19 19.62 4.17
CA ARG A 352 24.16 20.57 4.64
C ARG A 352 24.75 21.89 5.14
N GLY A 353 25.98 21.91 5.58
CA GLY A 353 26.68 23.11 6.06
C GLY A 353 27.29 23.96 4.96
N GLU A 354 27.46 23.42 3.76
CA GLU A 354 27.95 24.15 2.57
C GLU A 354 26.81 24.78 1.73
N ALA A 355 25.53 24.50 2.09
CA ALA A 355 24.34 25.03 1.45
C ALA A 355 23.63 26.12 2.27
N SER A 356 24.28 26.64 3.33
CA SER A 356 23.86 27.80 4.15
C SER A 356 24.86 28.94 3.90
#